data_4f8e6b991dd7b5ab3d3b7d46fab8534e
#
_entry.id   4f8e6b991dd7b5ab3d3b7d46fab8534e
#
_cell.length_a   1.000
_cell.length_b   1.000
_cell.length_c   1.000
_cell.angle_alpha   90.00
_cell.angle_beta   90.00
_cell.angle_gamma   90.00
#
_symmetry.space_group_name_H-M   'P 1'
#
loop_
_entity.id
_entity.type
_entity.pdbx_description
1 polymer ?
#
loop_
_entity_poly.entity_id
_entity_poly.type
_entity_poly.pdbx_seq_one_letter_code
_entity_poly.pdbx_strand_id
1 'polypeptide(L)' 'MKTKKFGVGDKVKILHCSDMMLIGQITEVASICGTESNRYYHLKIDGEQRAFIPQNLELVEKCKEGK' A
#
# COMPACT_ATOMS: atom_id res chain seq x y z
N MET A 1 -14.10 -10.03 10.83
CA MET A 1 -13.62 -9.47 9.57
C MET A 1 -12.15 -9.33 9.52
N LYS A 2 -11.58 -9.68 8.43
CA LYS A 2 -10.15 -9.62 8.31
C LYS A 2 -9.70 -8.34 7.68
N THR A 3 -8.65 -7.76 8.23
CA THR A 3 -8.05 -6.57 7.68
C THR A 3 -6.89 -6.97 6.81
N LYS A 4 -6.77 -6.35 5.66
CA LYS A 4 -5.64 -6.61 4.79
C LYS A 4 -4.37 -6.11 5.44
N LYS A 5 -3.34 -6.91 5.37
CA LYS A 5 -2.04 -6.52 5.91
C LYS A 5 -0.98 -6.66 4.85
N PHE A 6 -0.16 -5.63 4.76
CA PHE A 6 0.95 -5.61 3.82
C PHE A 6 2.23 -5.34 4.59
N GLY A 7 3.35 -5.69 3.99
CA GLY A 7 4.64 -5.39 4.56
C GLY A 7 5.41 -4.41 3.69
N VAL A 8 6.43 -3.81 4.28
CA VAL A 8 7.29 -2.92 3.50
C VAL A 8 7.93 -3.71 2.37
N GLY A 9 7.87 -3.14 1.17
CA GLY A 9 8.40 -3.80 0.00
C GLY A 9 7.39 -4.60 -0.79
N ASP A 10 6.23 -4.87 -0.20
CA ASP A 10 5.18 -5.56 -0.93
C ASP A 10 4.66 -4.69 -2.06
N LYS A 11 4.30 -5.33 -3.16
CA LYS A 11 3.72 -4.60 -4.28
C LYS A 11 2.22 -4.63 -4.19
N VAL A 12 1.62 -3.48 -4.26
CA VAL A 12 0.17 -3.34 -4.10
C VAL A 12 -0.39 -2.53 -5.25
N LYS A 13 -1.64 -2.80 -5.54
CA LYS A 13 -2.36 -2.09 -6.59
C LYS A 13 -3.34 -1.14 -5.94
N ILE A 14 -3.39 0.07 -6.46
CA ILE A 14 -4.29 1.10 -5.92
C ILE A 14 -5.67 0.88 -6.50
N LEU A 15 -6.64 0.63 -5.62
CA LEU A 15 -8.01 0.37 -6.04
C LEU A 15 -8.84 1.64 -6.06
N HIS A 16 -8.61 2.52 -5.07
CA HIS A 16 -9.35 3.77 -4.97
C HIS A 16 -8.41 4.88 -4.56
N CYS A 17 -8.58 6.03 -5.15
CA CYS A 17 -7.78 7.19 -4.80
C CYS A 17 -8.52 8.43 -5.30
N SER A 18 -8.36 9.54 -4.58
CA SER A 18 -8.97 10.78 -5.05
C SER A 18 -8.34 11.22 -6.37
N ASP A 19 -7.10 10.83 -6.61
CA ASP A 19 -6.45 11.08 -7.88
C ASP A 19 -6.70 9.87 -8.78
N MET A 20 -7.60 10.02 -9.72
CA MET A 20 -8.01 8.91 -10.57
C MET A 20 -6.86 8.37 -11.40
N MET A 21 -5.85 9.17 -11.65
CA MET A 21 -4.71 8.71 -12.45
C MET A 21 -3.90 7.65 -11.71
N LEU A 22 -4.04 7.57 -10.40
CA LEU A 22 -3.31 6.58 -9.63
C LEU A 22 -4.03 5.25 -9.52
N ILE A 23 -5.33 5.24 -9.82
CA ILE A 23 -6.11 4.02 -9.69
C ILE A 23 -5.60 3.01 -10.70
N GLY A 24 -5.32 1.81 -10.22
CA GLY A 24 -4.82 0.74 -11.07
C GLY A 24 -3.31 0.66 -11.12
N GLN A 25 -2.61 1.62 -10.56
CA GLN A 25 -1.15 1.58 -10.55
C GLN A 25 -0.65 0.62 -9.49
N ILE A 26 0.46 0.00 -9.78
CA ILE A 26 1.11 -0.93 -8.86
C ILE A 26 2.36 -0.25 -8.33
N THR A 27 2.48 -0.23 -7.01
CA THR A 27 3.63 0.41 -6.38
C THR A 27 4.00 -0.37 -5.13
N GLU A 28 5.15 -0.04 -4.56
CA GLU A 28 5.66 -0.73 -3.40
C GLU A 28 5.33 0.04 -2.13
N VAL A 29 5.10 -0.72 -1.05
CA VAL A 29 4.89 -0.13 0.25
C VAL A 29 6.23 0.42 0.75
N ALA A 30 6.28 1.71 1.00
CA ALA A 30 7.50 2.35 1.46
C ALA A 30 7.60 2.32 2.98
N SER A 31 6.50 2.51 3.67
CA SER A 31 6.50 2.46 5.12
C SER A 31 5.09 2.19 5.62
N ILE A 32 5.00 1.84 6.89
CA ILE A 32 3.74 1.52 7.51
C ILE A 32 3.60 2.40 8.75
N CYS A 33 2.45 3.04 8.87
CA CYS A 33 2.19 3.92 9.99
C CYS A 33 0.85 3.59 10.61
N GLY A 34 0.58 4.20 11.76
CA GLY A 34 -0.71 4.05 12.39
C GLY A 34 -0.69 2.97 13.45
N THR A 35 -1.88 2.61 13.90
CA THR A 35 -2.05 1.59 14.92
C THR A 35 -2.61 0.34 14.29
N GLU A 36 -2.80 -0.67 15.10
CA GLU A 36 -3.37 -1.91 14.62
C GLU A 36 -4.77 -1.72 14.07
N SER A 37 -5.55 -0.85 14.68
CA SER A 37 -6.90 -0.63 14.19
C SER A 37 -6.95 0.37 13.05
N ASN A 38 -5.98 1.27 12.95
CA ASN A 38 -5.98 2.28 11.90
C ASN A 38 -4.61 2.33 11.26
N ARG A 39 -4.33 1.35 10.44
CA ARG A 39 -3.03 1.25 9.80
C ARG A 39 -3.05 1.93 8.45
N TYR A 40 -2.00 2.70 8.16
CA TYR A 40 -1.83 3.35 6.88
C TYR A 40 -0.58 2.83 6.22
N TYR A 41 -0.65 2.68 4.92
CA TYR A 41 0.50 2.23 4.15
C TYR A 41 0.94 3.38 3.27
N HIS A 42 2.19 3.77 3.40
CA HIS A 42 2.75 4.84 2.59
C HIS A 42 3.34 4.25 1.32
N LEU A 43 2.85 4.72 0.20
CA LEU A 43 3.34 4.30 -1.10
C LEU A 43 4.10 5.45 -1.73
N LYS A 44 5.18 5.11 -2.41
CA LYS A 44 5.98 6.13 -3.05
C LYS A 44 5.53 6.30 -4.49
N ILE A 45 5.01 7.47 -4.80
CA ILE A 45 4.48 7.75 -6.13
C ILE A 45 5.10 9.05 -6.59
N ASP A 46 5.84 8.97 -7.71
CA ASP A 46 6.50 10.15 -8.28
C ASP A 46 7.38 10.88 -7.27
N GLY A 47 8.09 10.11 -6.46
CA GLY A 47 8.99 10.70 -5.49
C GLY A 47 8.33 11.20 -4.23
N GLU A 48 7.03 11.09 -4.13
CA GLU A 48 6.29 11.52 -2.94
C GLU A 48 5.65 10.32 -2.27
N GLN A 49 5.55 10.40 -0.96
CA GLN A 49 4.88 9.34 -0.21
C GLN A 49 3.45 9.74 0.06
N ARG A 50 2.53 8.83 -0.23
CA ARG A 50 1.12 9.05 0.01
C ARG A 50 0.58 7.94 0.87
N ALA A 51 -0.27 8.30 1.82
CA ALA A 51 -0.85 7.33 2.74
C ALA A 51 -2.13 6.77 2.16
N PHE A 52 -2.26 5.45 2.28
CA PHE A 52 -3.45 4.74 1.80
C PHE A 52 -3.92 3.80 2.88
N ILE A 53 -5.24 3.66 3.01
CA ILE A 53 -5.80 2.66 3.90
C ILE A 53 -5.79 1.32 3.18
N PRO A 54 -5.70 0.22 3.92
CA PRO A 54 -5.59 -1.10 3.28
C PRO A 54 -6.80 -1.46 2.41
N GLN A 55 -7.95 -0.91 2.71
CA GLN A 55 -9.13 -1.22 1.90
C GLN A 55 -9.01 -0.74 0.48
N ASN A 56 -8.18 0.25 0.25
CA ASN A 56 -8.00 0.82 -1.08
C ASN A 56 -6.84 0.20 -1.83
N LEU A 57 -6.27 -0.85 -1.28
CA LEU A 57 -5.11 -1.50 -1.87
C LEU A 57 -5.37 -3.00 -2.04
N GLU A 58 -4.68 -3.57 -3.00
CA GLU A 58 -4.75 -5.00 -3.24
C GLU A 58 -3.34 -5.53 -3.40
N LEU A 59 -3.03 -6.61 -2.68
CA LEU A 59 -1.70 -7.20 -2.76
C LEU A 59 -1.49 -7.81 -4.14
N VAL A 60 -0.41 -7.41 -4.79
CA VAL A 60 -0.05 -7.97 -6.08
C VAL A 60 1.05 -9.01 -5.91
N GLU A 61 2.07 -8.64 -5.16
CA GLU A 61 3.20 -9.53 -4.98
C GLU A 61 3.84 -9.24 -3.64
N LYS A 62 4.07 -10.28 -2.86
CA LYS A 62 4.73 -10.11 -1.58
C LYS A 62 6.20 -9.90 -1.78
N CYS A 63 6.77 -9.05 -0.94
CA CYS A 63 8.19 -8.85 -0.95
C CYS A 63 8.89 -10.13 -0.51
N LYS A 64 9.86 -10.56 -1.28
CA LYS A 64 10.64 -11.72 -0.90
C LYS A 64 11.81 -11.28 -0.08
N GLU A 65 11.83 -11.73 1.15
CA GLU A 65 12.94 -11.42 1.98
C GLU A 65 14.12 -12.20 1.51
N GLY A 66 15.20 -11.61 1.55
CA GLY A 66 16.38 -12.29 1.07
C GLY A 66 16.76 -13.39 2.00
N LYS A 67 16.15 -14.30 2.22
CA LYS A 67 16.62 -15.20 3.16
C LYS A 67 16.39 -16.48 3.01
#